data_858b0928524c754809dea5cce5121e24
#
_entry.id   858b0928524c754809dea5cce5121e24
#
_cell.length_a   1.000
_cell.length_b   1.000
_cell.length_c   1.000
_cell.angle_alpha   90.00
_cell.angle_beta   90.00
_cell.angle_gamma   90.00
#
_symmetry.space_group_name_H-M   'P 1'
#
loop_
_entity.id
_entity.type
_entity.pdbx_description
1 polymer ?
#
loop_
_entity_poly.entity_id
_entity_poly.type
_entity_poly.pdbx_seq_one_letter_code
_entity_poly.pdbx_strand_id
1 'polypeptide(L)'
;MTTLETAIAYTQLGIRVIPIRPGHKYPGIDAWQTKATDDTDVVTSWFTGDYKSYGIGIATGRTKYGQIFVVDVDDRDEYRGSDTLHDLEQRYGALPETVTAITGTGGQHLYFYSPVEVRNDAGSRLGVGLDIRGEGGQVLAAPTVHPNGKQYQWVDGWSPMDKRPANAPQWLLTLLTTQPSMVKPQGTTDLFLADPTTPSARYCAQTTWEQLLIPDGWTLAKTDRHGEQHWTRPGKDSRDGISATIGHNGNDALIVFTSAVAWLPEGGYNRFGYMAARDHHGDWKQAAKQFLAHNTTPAFGCSGALSDGGDVVKLFDDEVDLLWYPADPCVGSYKHESVVCLVESVHDVHVVVLG
;
A
#
# COMPACT_ATOMS: atom_id res chain seq x y z
N MET A 1 -31.96 16.93 14.30
CA MET A 1 -31.37 18.03 13.51
C MET A 1 -31.47 17.69 12.03
N THR A 2 -31.81 18.65 11.20
CA THR A 2 -31.75 18.53 9.73
C THR A 2 -30.30 18.48 9.26
N THR A 3 -30.06 18.10 7.99
CA THR A 3 -28.71 18.11 7.39
C THR A 3 -28.06 19.49 7.48
N LEU A 4 -28.80 20.57 7.20
CA LEU A 4 -28.32 21.94 7.31
C LEU A 4 -27.93 22.29 8.75
N GLU A 5 -28.78 22.05 9.72
CA GLU A 5 -28.50 22.34 11.14
C GLU A 5 -27.26 21.58 11.61
N THR A 6 -27.12 20.35 11.19
CA THR A 6 -25.95 19.52 11.55
C THR A 6 -24.66 20.05 10.88
N ALA A 7 -24.73 20.43 9.61
CA ALA A 7 -23.58 21.00 8.89
C ALA A 7 -23.11 22.31 9.56
N ILE A 8 -24.06 23.17 9.96
CA ILE A 8 -23.78 24.41 10.72
C ILE A 8 -23.13 24.09 12.07
N ALA A 9 -23.67 23.10 12.81
CA ALA A 9 -23.07 22.69 14.08
C ALA A 9 -21.61 22.23 13.93
N TYR A 10 -21.30 21.49 12.85
CA TYR A 10 -19.91 21.09 12.57
C TYR A 10 -19.00 22.29 12.29
N THR A 11 -19.44 23.26 11.49
CA THR A 11 -18.62 24.46 11.23
C THR A 11 -18.33 25.27 12.48
N GLN A 12 -19.32 25.39 13.38
CA GLN A 12 -19.15 26.08 14.68
C GLN A 12 -18.09 25.40 15.56
N LEU A 13 -17.91 24.09 15.40
CA LEU A 13 -16.86 23.32 16.06
C LEU A 13 -15.51 23.38 15.31
N GLY A 14 -15.44 24.12 14.22
CA GLY A 14 -14.23 24.25 13.40
C GLY A 14 -13.94 23.02 12.55
N ILE A 15 -14.95 22.19 12.30
CA ILE A 15 -14.87 21.03 11.43
C ILE A 15 -15.17 21.49 9.99
N ARG A 16 -14.24 21.22 9.08
CA ARG A 16 -14.43 21.53 7.66
C ARG A 16 -15.37 20.53 7.02
N VAL A 17 -16.45 21.00 6.43
CA VAL A 17 -17.45 20.17 5.77
C VAL A 17 -17.40 20.31 4.26
N ILE A 18 -17.96 19.32 3.58
CA ILE A 18 -18.16 19.26 2.14
C ILE A 18 -19.52 18.61 1.83
N PRO A 19 -20.20 19.02 0.74
CA PRO A 19 -21.42 18.33 0.30
C PRO A 19 -21.07 17.00 -0.36
N ILE A 20 -21.75 15.93 0.06
CA ILE A 20 -21.61 14.57 -0.48
C ILE A 20 -22.77 14.29 -1.43
N ARG A 21 -22.48 13.82 -2.65
CA ARG A 21 -23.48 13.50 -3.66
C ARG A 21 -24.43 12.41 -3.16
N PRO A 22 -25.76 12.58 -3.28
CA PRO A 22 -26.72 11.57 -2.88
C PRO A 22 -26.46 10.21 -3.55
N GLY A 23 -26.47 9.13 -2.78
CA GLY A 23 -26.20 7.78 -3.26
C GLY A 23 -24.74 7.46 -3.56
N HIS A 24 -23.81 8.34 -3.18
CA HIS A 24 -22.37 8.17 -3.43
C HIS A 24 -21.54 8.41 -2.17
N LYS A 25 -20.25 8.02 -2.22
CA LYS A 25 -19.28 8.28 -1.13
C LYS A 25 -18.34 9.44 -1.44
N TYR A 26 -18.47 10.10 -2.56
CA TYR A 26 -17.58 11.18 -3.00
C TYR A 26 -18.25 12.55 -2.97
N PRO A 27 -17.43 13.60 -2.78
CA PRO A 27 -17.91 14.97 -2.77
C PRO A 27 -18.63 15.37 -4.06
N GLY A 28 -19.64 16.21 -3.92
CA GLY A 28 -20.40 16.75 -5.05
C GLY A 28 -19.84 18.02 -5.66
N ILE A 29 -18.71 18.52 -5.15
CA ILE A 29 -18.04 19.73 -5.62
C ILE A 29 -16.64 19.39 -6.13
N ASP A 30 -16.23 20.05 -7.22
CA ASP A 30 -14.87 19.93 -7.75
C ASP A 30 -13.87 20.63 -6.84
N ALA A 31 -12.62 20.13 -6.83
CA ALA A 31 -11.53 20.65 -6.00
C ALA A 31 -11.91 20.74 -4.51
N TRP A 32 -12.67 19.77 -4.02
CA TRP A 32 -13.22 19.75 -2.67
C TRP A 32 -12.14 19.89 -1.59
N GLN A 33 -10.92 19.40 -1.79
CA GLN A 33 -9.83 19.52 -0.82
C GLN A 33 -9.51 20.97 -0.47
N THR A 34 -9.60 21.86 -1.47
CA THR A 34 -9.36 23.30 -1.30
C THR A 34 -10.62 24.06 -0.91
N LYS A 35 -11.80 23.54 -1.24
CA LYS A 35 -13.09 24.17 -0.96
C LYS A 35 -13.70 23.77 0.37
N ALA A 36 -13.25 22.65 0.96
CA ALA A 36 -13.71 22.23 2.28
C ALA A 36 -13.53 23.37 3.30
N THR A 37 -14.60 23.70 4.04
CA THR A 37 -14.64 24.91 4.87
C THR A 37 -15.41 24.72 6.18
N ASP A 38 -15.02 25.46 7.20
CA ASP A 38 -15.77 25.69 8.44
C ASP A 38 -16.45 27.07 8.47
N ASP A 39 -16.54 27.74 7.32
CA ASP A 39 -17.29 28.98 7.17
C ASP A 39 -18.80 28.69 7.12
N THR A 40 -19.51 29.12 8.14
CA THR A 40 -20.95 28.87 8.32
C THR A 40 -21.81 29.49 7.21
N ASP A 41 -21.42 30.65 6.67
CA ASP A 41 -22.19 31.34 5.63
C ASP A 41 -22.06 30.59 4.30
N VAL A 42 -20.85 30.13 3.95
CA VAL A 42 -20.60 29.32 2.77
C VAL A 42 -21.38 28.03 2.87
N VAL A 43 -21.28 27.32 4.01
CA VAL A 43 -21.97 26.03 4.22
C VAL A 43 -23.49 26.22 4.21
N THR A 44 -24.01 27.31 4.79
CA THR A 44 -25.44 27.64 4.70
C THR A 44 -25.87 27.83 3.25
N SER A 45 -25.08 28.55 2.44
CA SER A 45 -25.39 28.76 1.03
C SER A 45 -25.43 27.44 0.24
N TRP A 46 -24.54 26.51 0.57
CA TRP A 46 -24.53 25.19 -0.07
C TRP A 46 -25.80 24.40 0.22
N PHE A 47 -26.15 24.25 1.49
CA PHE A 47 -27.27 23.38 1.90
C PHE A 47 -28.64 24.04 1.84
N THR A 48 -28.73 25.35 1.54
CA THR A 48 -29.98 26.02 1.16
C THR A 48 -30.13 26.15 -0.36
N GLY A 49 -29.04 26.08 -1.11
CA GLY A 49 -28.96 26.22 -2.57
C GLY A 49 -28.84 24.87 -3.30
N ASP A 50 -27.80 24.79 -4.13
CA ASP A 50 -27.60 23.67 -5.10
C ASP A 50 -27.38 22.32 -4.43
N TYR A 51 -26.90 22.29 -3.18
CA TYR A 51 -26.60 21.06 -2.45
C TYR A 51 -27.61 20.73 -1.34
N LYS A 52 -28.82 21.28 -1.39
CA LYS A 52 -29.86 21.08 -0.35
C LYS A 52 -30.24 19.62 -0.08
N SER A 53 -30.07 18.74 -1.08
CA SER A 53 -30.36 17.31 -0.98
C SER A 53 -29.11 16.45 -0.73
N TYR A 54 -27.95 17.08 -0.60
CA TYR A 54 -26.68 16.38 -0.44
C TYR A 54 -26.45 16.01 1.03
N GLY A 55 -25.64 14.94 1.22
CA GLY A 55 -25.14 14.58 2.53
C GLY A 55 -23.95 15.45 2.95
N ILE A 56 -23.46 15.20 4.15
CA ILE A 56 -22.31 15.89 4.74
C ILE A 56 -21.11 14.95 4.72
N GLY A 57 -19.98 15.42 4.22
CA GLY A 57 -18.67 14.85 4.48
C GLY A 57 -17.86 15.76 5.39
N ILE A 58 -16.98 15.17 6.16
CA ILE A 58 -15.96 15.89 6.94
C ILE A 58 -14.64 15.74 6.21
N ALA A 59 -14.02 16.86 5.84
CA ALA A 59 -12.67 16.89 5.33
C ALA A 59 -11.68 16.71 6.48
N THR A 60 -10.88 15.67 6.43
CA THR A 60 -9.84 15.37 7.41
C THR A 60 -8.54 16.14 7.13
N GLY A 61 -7.61 16.12 8.08
CA GLY A 61 -6.37 16.86 8.01
C GLY A 61 -6.37 18.12 8.86
N ARG A 62 -5.69 19.17 8.39
CA ARG A 62 -5.47 20.40 9.16
C ARG A 62 -6.77 21.15 9.45
N THR A 63 -6.95 21.50 10.71
CA THR A 63 -8.00 22.39 11.22
C THR A 63 -7.37 23.54 12.02
N LYS A 64 -8.17 24.52 12.43
CA LYS A 64 -7.69 25.58 13.34
C LYS A 64 -7.28 25.08 14.74
N TYR A 65 -7.64 23.86 15.10
CA TYR A 65 -7.35 23.26 16.41
C TYR A 65 -6.28 22.17 16.37
N GLY A 66 -5.64 21.93 15.23
CA GLY A 66 -4.69 20.85 14.99
C GLY A 66 -5.10 19.99 13.81
N GLN A 67 -4.51 18.83 13.69
CA GLN A 67 -4.92 17.85 12.67
C GLN A 67 -5.99 16.91 13.23
N ILE A 68 -7.07 16.73 12.45
CA ILE A 68 -8.05 15.67 12.70
C ILE A 68 -7.83 14.53 11.70
N PHE A 69 -7.83 13.31 12.18
CA PHE A 69 -7.84 12.12 11.32
C PHE A 69 -8.84 11.10 11.85
N VAL A 70 -9.19 10.14 11.01
CA VAL A 70 -10.15 9.10 11.35
C VAL A 70 -9.50 7.74 11.13
N VAL A 71 -9.64 6.86 12.12
CA VAL A 71 -9.46 5.43 11.95
C VAL A 71 -10.81 4.88 11.50
N ASP A 72 -10.87 4.42 10.26
CA ASP A 72 -12.04 3.80 9.64
C ASP A 72 -11.92 2.29 9.83
N VAL A 73 -12.78 1.75 10.68
CA VAL A 73 -12.80 0.33 11.05
C VAL A 73 -13.87 -0.37 10.24
N ASP A 74 -13.47 -1.19 9.27
CA ASP A 74 -14.36 -1.93 8.39
C ASP A 74 -14.39 -3.41 8.77
N ASP A 75 -15.59 -3.92 9.05
CA ASP A 75 -15.85 -5.35 9.22
C ASP A 75 -16.55 -5.89 7.96
N ARG A 76 -16.04 -6.98 7.40
CA ARG A 76 -16.59 -7.69 6.24
C ARG A 76 -16.52 -9.19 6.46
N ASP A 77 -17.17 -9.96 5.58
CA ASP A 77 -17.19 -11.42 5.69
C ASP A 77 -15.78 -12.04 5.59
N GLU A 78 -14.89 -11.44 4.78
CA GLU A 78 -13.53 -11.93 4.56
C GLU A 78 -12.54 -11.47 5.64
N TYR A 79 -12.84 -10.40 6.36
CA TYR A 79 -11.94 -9.84 7.39
C TYR A 79 -12.70 -8.90 8.34
N ARG A 80 -12.18 -8.75 9.55
CA ARG A 80 -12.72 -7.84 10.55
C ARG A 80 -11.67 -6.86 11.02
N GLY A 81 -11.87 -5.59 10.69
CA GLY A 81 -11.03 -4.51 11.19
C GLY A 81 -11.10 -4.39 12.71
N SER A 82 -12.23 -4.73 13.31
CA SER A 82 -12.40 -4.77 14.77
C SER A 82 -11.45 -5.78 15.44
N ASP A 83 -11.19 -6.94 14.82
CA ASP A 83 -10.24 -7.93 15.35
C ASP A 83 -8.80 -7.40 15.22
N THR A 84 -8.47 -6.80 14.07
CA THR A 84 -7.17 -6.15 13.85
C THR A 84 -6.92 -5.03 14.86
N LEU A 85 -7.94 -4.20 15.12
CA LEU A 85 -7.84 -3.14 16.11
C LEU A 85 -7.64 -3.70 17.52
N HIS A 86 -8.38 -4.73 17.89
CA HIS A 86 -8.23 -5.41 19.17
C HIS A 86 -6.81 -5.95 19.38
N ASP A 87 -6.22 -6.58 18.35
CA ASP A 87 -4.84 -7.09 18.41
C ASP A 87 -3.81 -5.96 18.60
N LEU A 88 -4.04 -4.81 17.95
CA LEU A 88 -3.19 -3.62 18.15
C LEU A 88 -3.32 -3.09 19.58
N GLU A 89 -4.54 -3.00 20.11
CA GLU A 89 -4.78 -2.54 21.48
C GLU A 89 -4.18 -3.50 22.53
N GLN A 90 -4.23 -4.79 22.30
CA GLN A 90 -3.56 -5.78 23.16
C GLN A 90 -2.03 -5.59 23.17
N ARG A 91 -1.45 -5.22 22.02
CA ARG A 91 0.00 -5.06 21.87
C ARG A 91 0.53 -3.72 22.37
N TYR A 92 -0.21 -2.65 22.16
CA TYR A 92 0.27 -1.29 22.38
C TYR A 92 -0.50 -0.50 23.44
N GLY A 93 -1.62 -1.03 23.92
CA GLY A 93 -2.54 -0.38 24.86
C GLY A 93 -3.80 0.14 24.19
N ALA A 94 -4.89 0.19 24.96
CA ALA A 94 -6.21 0.59 24.46
C ALA A 94 -6.22 2.00 23.87
N LEU A 95 -7.03 2.20 22.84
CA LEU A 95 -7.36 3.55 22.34
C LEU A 95 -8.16 4.30 23.41
N PRO A 96 -7.93 5.61 23.58
CA PRO A 96 -8.79 6.42 24.42
C PRO A 96 -10.17 6.52 23.77
N GLU A 97 -11.19 6.56 24.61
CA GLU A 97 -12.54 6.85 24.15
C GLU A 97 -12.59 8.19 23.41
N THR A 98 -13.20 8.19 22.22
CA THR A 98 -13.20 9.34 21.33
C THR A 98 -14.54 9.54 20.61
N VAL A 99 -14.69 10.60 19.88
CA VAL A 99 -15.82 10.84 18.97
C VAL A 99 -15.93 9.67 18.01
N THR A 100 -17.10 9.01 17.97
CA THR A 100 -17.29 7.75 17.25
C THR A 100 -18.60 7.78 16.47
N ALA A 101 -18.51 7.42 15.19
CA ALA A 101 -19.69 7.21 14.35
C ALA A 101 -19.78 5.74 13.92
N ILE A 102 -21.02 5.24 13.78
CA ILE A 102 -21.33 3.99 13.11
C ILE A 102 -21.53 4.26 11.64
N THR A 103 -20.84 3.52 10.78
CA THR A 103 -20.94 3.66 9.33
C THR A 103 -22.19 2.96 8.77
N GLY A 104 -22.55 3.28 7.54
CA GLY A 104 -23.68 2.61 6.86
C GLY A 104 -23.47 1.11 6.65
N THR A 105 -22.26 0.61 6.73
CA THR A 105 -21.91 -0.82 6.63
C THR A 105 -21.87 -1.52 7.99
N GLY A 106 -21.95 -0.76 9.09
CA GLY A 106 -21.87 -1.27 10.45
C GLY A 106 -20.47 -1.20 11.07
N GLY A 107 -19.46 -0.73 10.32
CA GLY A 107 -18.15 -0.40 10.84
C GLY A 107 -18.15 0.89 11.67
N GLN A 108 -16.97 1.40 12.01
CA GLN A 108 -16.83 2.57 12.89
C GLN A 108 -15.85 3.59 12.30
N HIS A 109 -16.15 4.88 12.50
CA HIS A 109 -15.21 5.98 12.34
C HIS A 109 -14.80 6.48 13.73
N LEU A 110 -13.53 6.31 14.08
CA LEU A 110 -12.94 6.81 15.33
C LEU A 110 -12.15 8.07 15.02
N TYR A 111 -12.55 9.20 15.57
CA TYR A 111 -11.96 10.51 15.27
C TYR A 111 -10.90 10.88 16.30
N PHE A 112 -9.72 11.27 15.85
CA PHE A 112 -8.62 11.67 16.73
C PHE A 112 -8.00 12.99 16.31
N TYR A 113 -7.46 13.72 17.29
CA TYR A 113 -6.53 14.82 17.06
C TYR A 113 -5.09 14.32 17.06
N SER A 114 -4.28 14.96 16.20
CA SER A 114 -2.84 14.74 16.12
C SER A 114 -2.09 16.09 16.14
N PRO A 115 -0.96 16.20 16.87
CA PRO A 115 -0.08 17.36 16.80
C PRO A 115 0.78 17.37 15.54
N VAL A 116 0.84 16.25 14.81
CA VAL A 116 1.64 16.06 13.60
C VAL A 116 0.78 15.65 12.43
N GLU A 117 1.28 15.83 11.21
CA GLU A 117 0.56 15.43 10.01
C GLU A 117 0.40 13.90 9.96
N VAL A 118 -0.84 13.47 9.83
CA VAL A 118 -1.21 12.09 9.55
C VAL A 118 -1.77 12.05 8.13
N ARG A 119 -1.24 11.17 7.29
CA ARG A 119 -1.65 11.00 5.89
C ARG A 119 -2.71 9.91 5.75
N ASN A 120 -3.39 9.90 4.60
CA ASN A 120 -4.25 8.78 4.25
C ASN A 120 -3.45 7.50 4.15
N ASP A 121 -4.04 6.40 4.61
CA ASP A 121 -3.50 5.06 4.48
C ASP A 121 -4.66 4.07 4.36
N ALA A 122 -4.55 3.08 3.48
CA ALA A 122 -5.59 2.09 3.26
C ALA A 122 -5.09 0.70 3.69
N GLY A 123 -5.00 0.51 5.01
CA GLY A 123 -4.68 -0.77 5.64
C GLY A 123 -3.21 -1.16 5.66
N SER A 124 -2.28 -0.33 5.13
CA SER A 124 -0.87 -0.71 5.06
C SER A 124 -0.12 -0.54 6.38
N ARG A 125 -0.59 0.37 7.26
CA ARG A 125 0.09 0.71 8.51
C ARG A 125 -0.48 0.04 9.73
N LEU A 126 -1.79 -0.06 9.80
CA LEU A 126 -2.49 -0.64 10.95
C LEU A 126 -2.95 -2.08 10.71
N GLY A 127 -3.04 -2.50 9.44
CA GLY A 127 -3.47 -3.84 9.07
C GLY A 127 -4.85 -3.88 8.41
N VAL A 128 -5.26 -5.07 8.05
CA VAL A 128 -6.47 -5.33 7.26
C VAL A 128 -7.72 -4.80 7.97
N GLY A 129 -8.57 -4.07 7.23
CA GLY A 129 -9.82 -3.53 7.74
C GLY A 129 -9.69 -2.23 8.53
N LEU A 130 -8.47 -1.64 8.59
CA LEU A 130 -8.21 -0.37 9.27
C LEU A 130 -7.66 0.65 8.27
N ASP A 131 -8.51 1.56 7.79
CA ASP A 131 -8.11 2.66 6.93
C ASP A 131 -7.88 3.94 7.74
N ILE A 132 -6.93 4.76 7.32
CA ILE A 132 -6.69 6.09 7.88
C ILE A 132 -7.13 7.16 6.90
N ARG A 133 -8.02 8.03 7.35
CA ARG A 133 -8.40 9.24 6.63
C ARG A 133 -7.75 10.44 7.31
N GLY A 134 -6.63 10.88 6.77
CA GLY A 134 -5.79 11.97 7.27
C GLY A 134 -5.79 13.20 6.37
N GLU A 135 -4.64 13.85 6.19
CA GLU A 135 -4.52 15.06 5.36
C GLU A 135 -4.92 14.78 3.91
N GLY A 136 -5.78 15.62 3.37
CA GLY A 136 -6.35 15.46 2.02
C GLY A 136 -7.42 14.38 1.91
N GLY A 137 -7.82 13.75 3.01
CA GLY A 137 -8.89 12.76 3.08
C GLY A 137 -10.26 13.33 3.43
N GLN A 138 -11.27 12.48 3.39
CA GLN A 138 -12.62 12.80 3.82
C GLN A 138 -13.34 11.54 4.31
N VAL A 139 -14.32 11.72 5.17
CA VAL A 139 -15.27 10.68 5.60
C VAL A 139 -16.69 11.19 5.48
N LEU A 140 -17.63 10.28 5.26
CA LEU A 140 -19.05 10.61 5.37
C LEU A 140 -19.38 10.80 6.85
N ALA A 141 -20.15 11.84 7.16
CA ALA A 141 -20.57 12.16 8.51
C ALA A 141 -22.09 12.01 8.70
N ALA A 142 -22.51 11.70 9.93
CA ALA A 142 -23.92 11.71 10.26
C ALA A 142 -24.54 13.13 9.95
N PRO A 143 -25.78 13.20 9.43
CA PRO A 143 -26.72 12.13 9.18
C PRO A 143 -26.72 11.61 7.73
N THR A 144 -25.60 11.63 7.05
CA THR A 144 -25.50 11.23 5.63
C THR A 144 -25.93 9.78 5.42
N VAL A 145 -26.65 9.55 4.32
CA VAL A 145 -27.08 8.20 3.92
C VAL A 145 -25.99 7.56 3.04
N HIS A 146 -25.54 6.39 3.44
CA HIS A 146 -24.63 5.55 2.67
C HIS A 146 -25.33 5.02 1.40
N PRO A 147 -24.62 4.69 0.29
CA PRO A 147 -25.21 4.13 -0.93
C PRO A 147 -26.10 2.88 -0.73
N ASN A 148 -25.88 2.10 0.35
CA ASN A 148 -26.73 0.97 0.71
C ASN A 148 -28.07 1.34 1.39
N GLY A 149 -28.36 2.65 1.54
CA GLY A 149 -29.58 3.16 2.16
C GLY A 149 -29.54 3.31 3.69
N LYS A 150 -28.50 2.82 4.37
CA LYS A 150 -28.33 3.02 5.82
C LYS A 150 -27.67 4.37 6.10
N GLN A 151 -28.02 4.97 7.23
CA GLN A 151 -27.54 6.27 7.65
C GLN A 151 -26.30 6.13 8.54
N TYR A 152 -25.33 7.03 8.36
CA TYR A 152 -24.28 7.25 9.35
C TYR A 152 -24.87 7.84 10.62
N GLN A 153 -24.46 7.35 11.77
CA GLN A 153 -24.99 7.76 13.08
C GLN A 153 -23.83 7.95 14.06
N TRP A 154 -23.91 8.99 14.88
CA TRP A 154 -23.03 9.10 16.04
C TRP A 154 -23.43 8.08 17.10
N VAL A 155 -22.45 7.49 17.75
CA VAL A 155 -22.70 6.74 18.99
C VAL A 155 -23.24 7.73 20.02
N ASP A 156 -24.26 7.33 20.78
CA ASP A 156 -24.91 8.19 21.76
C ASP A 156 -23.91 8.74 22.80
N GLY A 157 -23.90 10.05 22.99
CA GLY A 157 -22.94 10.75 23.85
C GLY A 157 -21.51 10.86 23.28
N TRP A 158 -21.29 10.43 22.03
CA TRP A 158 -19.97 10.44 21.39
C TRP A 158 -19.96 11.20 20.06
N SER A 159 -20.91 12.11 19.87
CA SER A 159 -20.88 13.03 18.76
C SER A 159 -19.86 14.17 18.99
N PRO A 160 -19.44 14.88 17.94
CA PRO A 160 -18.59 16.07 18.10
C PRO A 160 -19.29 17.21 18.82
N MET A 161 -20.63 17.20 18.95
CA MET A 161 -21.39 18.13 19.76
C MET A 161 -21.32 17.80 21.26
N ASP A 162 -21.14 16.53 21.63
CA ASP A 162 -21.06 16.08 23.01
C ASP A 162 -19.63 16.21 23.57
N LYS A 163 -18.62 15.92 22.74
CA LYS A 163 -17.21 15.94 23.16
C LYS A 163 -16.25 16.22 21.99
N ARG A 164 -15.05 16.60 22.33
CA ARG A 164 -13.98 16.73 21.34
C ARG A 164 -13.34 15.36 21.04
N PRO A 165 -12.83 15.15 19.81
CA PRO A 165 -11.97 14.02 19.54
C PRO A 165 -10.81 13.96 20.54
N ALA A 166 -10.50 12.76 21.01
CA ALA A 166 -9.34 12.54 21.87
C ALA A 166 -8.02 12.78 21.12
N ASN A 167 -6.96 13.10 21.86
CA ASN A 167 -5.63 13.06 21.29
C ASN A 167 -5.24 11.62 21.00
N ALA A 168 -4.73 11.35 19.81
CA ALA A 168 -4.24 10.04 19.45
C ALA A 168 -3.11 9.60 20.39
N PRO A 169 -3.10 8.36 20.88
CA PRO A 169 -2.02 7.88 21.73
C PRO A 169 -0.71 7.79 20.94
N GLN A 170 0.41 7.94 21.66
CA GLN A 170 1.73 7.99 21.03
C GLN A 170 2.03 6.76 20.17
N TRP A 171 1.61 5.57 20.59
CA TRP A 171 1.84 4.36 19.80
C TRP A 171 1.14 4.42 18.43
N LEU A 172 -0.12 4.92 18.38
CA LEU A 172 -0.85 5.07 17.13
C LEU A 172 -0.15 6.09 16.21
N LEU A 173 0.25 7.24 16.76
CA LEU A 173 1.01 8.23 16.00
C LEU A 173 2.34 7.65 15.49
N THR A 174 3.03 6.87 16.31
CA THR A 174 4.27 6.20 15.89
C THR A 174 4.04 5.28 14.70
N LEU A 175 3.02 4.43 14.72
CA LEU A 175 2.68 3.57 13.58
C LEU A 175 2.30 4.37 12.33
N LEU A 176 1.60 5.50 12.49
CA LEU A 176 1.12 6.30 11.36
C LEU A 176 2.16 7.27 10.79
N THR A 177 3.08 7.78 11.62
CA THR A 177 4.02 8.83 11.23
C THR A 177 5.45 8.34 11.12
N THR A 178 5.82 7.31 11.86
CA THR A 178 7.04 6.60 11.52
C THR A 178 6.84 6.14 10.09
N GLN A 179 7.57 6.78 9.17
CA GLN A 179 7.75 6.11 7.88
C GLN A 179 8.14 4.70 8.29
N PRO A 180 7.46 3.63 7.77
CA PRO A 180 8.06 2.34 7.87
C PRO A 180 9.49 2.67 7.51
N SER A 181 10.46 2.42 8.42
CA SER A 181 11.82 2.46 7.95
C SER A 181 11.68 1.63 6.71
N MET A 182 11.58 2.32 5.59
CA MET A 182 11.99 1.68 4.41
C MET A 182 13.36 1.23 4.87
N VAL A 183 13.48 0.00 5.33
CA VAL A 183 14.50 -0.81 4.76
C VAL A 183 14.22 -0.52 3.30
N LYS A 184 14.82 0.59 2.83
CA LYS A 184 15.06 0.76 1.41
C LYS A 184 15.56 -0.61 1.10
N PRO A 185 14.89 -1.45 0.30
CA PRO A 185 15.63 -2.51 -0.29
C PRO A 185 16.79 -1.69 -0.82
N GLN A 186 17.98 -1.86 -0.22
CA GLN A 186 19.16 -1.11 -0.61
C GLN A 186 19.13 -1.22 -2.11
N GLY A 187 18.70 -0.17 -2.82
CA GLY A 187 18.43 -0.25 -4.23
C GLY A 187 17.25 0.51 -4.82
N THR A 188 16.41 1.28 -4.08
CA THR A 188 15.31 2.05 -4.73
C THR A 188 15.72 3.41 -5.29
N THR A 189 16.95 3.85 -5.11
CA THR A 189 17.52 4.97 -5.87
C THR A 189 18.32 4.49 -7.09
N ASP A 190 18.58 3.19 -7.21
CA ASP A 190 19.35 2.56 -8.28
C ASP A 190 18.60 1.42 -8.98
N LEU A 191 17.29 1.55 -9.19
CA LEU A 191 16.57 0.61 -10.06
C LEU A 191 17.11 0.59 -11.50
N PHE A 192 17.96 1.54 -11.87
CA PHE A 192 18.63 1.64 -13.16
C PHE A 192 20.12 1.26 -13.16
N LEU A 193 20.71 0.97 -12.00
CA LEU A 193 22.08 0.46 -11.88
C LEU A 193 22.14 -0.90 -11.18
N ALA A 194 21.01 -1.62 -11.09
CA ALA A 194 21.02 -2.99 -10.61
C ALA A 194 21.90 -3.82 -11.54
N ASP A 195 22.84 -4.56 -10.97
CA ASP A 195 23.66 -5.53 -11.69
C ASP A 195 22.74 -6.37 -12.61
N PRO A 196 22.89 -6.28 -13.94
CA PRO A 196 22.02 -6.95 -14.91
C PRO A 196 22.03 -8.48 -14.76
N THR A 197 22.98 -9.03 -14.01
CA THR A 197 23.11 -10.47 -13.75
C THR A 197 22.18 -10.95 -12.63
N THR A 198 21.63 -10.06 -11.80
CA THR A 198 20.73 -10.47 -10.71
C THR A 198 19.45 -11.11 -11.24
N PRO A 199 18.88 -12.10 -10.51
CA PRO A 199 17.61 -12.72 -10.87
C PRO A 199 16.48 -11.70 -11.09
N SER A 200 16.42 -10.67 -10.25
CA SER A 200 15.43 -9.60 -10.35
C SER A 200 15.60 -8.78 -11.63
N ALA A 201 16.82 -8.34 -11.94
CA ALA A 201 17.09 -7.57 -13.15
C ALA A 201 16.82 -8.39 -14.42
N ARG A 202 17.23 -9.65 -14.46
CA ARG A 202 16.95 -10.56 -15.58
C ARG A 202 15.47 -10.80 -15.78
N TYR A 203 14.72 -11.04 -14.71
CA TYR A 203 13.27 -11.20 -14.77
C TYR A 203 12.61 -9.92 -15.31
N CYS A 204 12.97 -8.76 -14.76
CA CYS A 204 12.43 -7.47 -15.20
C CYS A 204 12.75 -7.15 -16.67
N ALA A 205 13.91 -7.57 -17.17
CA ALA A 205 14.29 -7.40 -18.58
C ALA A 205 13.50 -8.30 -19.54
N GLN A 206 13.04 -9.47 -19.06
CA GLN A 206 12.36 -10.49 -19.88
C GLN A 206 10.82 -10.38 -19.83
N THR A 207 10.28 -9.57 -18.91
CA THR A 207 8.85 -9.53 -18.61
C THR A 207 8.33 -8.11 -18.74
N THR A 208 7.15 -7.92 -19.35
CA THR A 208 6.46 -6.62 -19.38
C THR A 208 5.37 -6.54 -18.30
N TRP A 209 4.91 -5.32 -17.99
CA TRP A 209 3.82 -5.14 -17.03
C TRP A 209 2.51 -5.74 -17.54
N GLU A 210 2.24 -5.64 -18.83
CA GLU A 210 1.04 -6.20 -19.46
C GLU A 210 1.00 -7.72 -19.34
N GLN A 211 2.16 -8.39 -19.47
CA GLN A 211 2.29 -9.85 -19.30
C GLN A 211 1.99 -10.31 -17.87
N LEU A 212 2.16 -9.44 -16.89
CA LEU A 212 1.85 -9.73 -15.49
C LEU A 212 0.43 -9.32 -15.12
N LEU A 213 0.04 -8.10 -15.45
CA LEU A 213 -1.19 -7.50 -14.96
C LEU A 213 -2.45 -8.03 -15.67
N ILE A 214 -2.40 -8.22 -16.99
CA ILE A 214 -3.58 -8.66 -17.75
C ILE A 214 -4.06 -10.06 -17.36
N PRO A 215 -3.18 -11.08 -17.23
CA PRO A 215 -3.58 -12.40 -16.77
C PRO A 215 -4.17 -12.40 -15.35
N ASP A 216 -3.69 -11.49 -14.49
CA ASP A 216 -4.18 -11.34 -13.11
C ASP A 216 -5.47 -10.49 -13.03
N GLY A 217 -6.07 -10.14 -14.19
CA GLY A 217 -7.37 -9.46 -14.27
C GLY A 217 -7.31 -7.96 -14.09
N TRP A 218 -6.11 -7.34 -14.08
CA TRP A 218 -6.00 -5.89 -14.11
C TRP A 218 -6.39 -5.33 -15.49
N THR A 219 -7.00 -4.15 -15.51
CA THR A 219 -7.44 -3.48 -16.73
C THR A 219 -6.75 -2.13 -16.87
N LEU A 220 -6.15 -1.84 -18.01
CA LEU A 220 -5.62 -0.53 -18.35
C LEU A 220 -6.78 0.45 -18.56
N ALA A 221 -6.95 1.41 -17.66
CA ALA A 221 -8.01 2.41 -17.74
C ALA A 221 -7.67 3.53 -18.73
N LYS A 222 -6.42 3.99 -18.71
CA LYS A 222 -5.91 5.01 -19.64
C LYS A 222 -4.39 5.09 -19.57
N THR A 223 -3.80 5.69 -20.61
CA THR A 223 -2.42 6.22 -20.58
C THR A 223 -2.51 7.73 -20.73
N ASP A 224 -1.83 8.47 -19.86
CA ASP A 224 -1.83 9.93 -19.95
C ASP A 224 -0.85 10.47 -21.01
N ARG A 225 -0.83 11.80 -21.17
CA ARG A 225 0.05 12.48 -22.15
C ARG A 225 1.55 12.35 -21.83
N HIS A 226 1.92 11.95 -20.63
CA HIS A 226 3.29 11.76 -20.17
C HIS A 226 3.72 10.30 -20.23
N GLY A 227 2.82 9.39 -20.68
CA GLY A 227 3.07 7.95 -20.76
C GLY A 227 2.77 7.21 -19.46
N GLU A 228 2.27 7.88 -18.41
CA GLU A 228 1.86 7.21 -17.19
C GLU A 228 0.61 6.38 -17.45
N GLN A 229 0.69 5.07 -17.18
CA GLN A 229 -0.40 4.14 -17.32
C GLN A 229 -1.21 4.08 -16.01
N HIS A 230 -2.52 4.12 -16.12
CA HIS A 230 -3.46 4.04 -15.02
C HIS A 230 -4.22 2.72 -15.09
N TRP A 231 -4.09 1.90 -14.04
CA TRP A 231 -4.64 0.55 -13.99
C TRP A 231 -5.75 0.43 -12.97
N THR A 232 -6.74 -0.39 -13.28
CA THR A 232 -7.84 -0.75 -12.40
C THR A 232 -7.69 -2.20 -11.96
N ARG A 233 -7.85 -2.46 -10.68
CA ARG A 233 -7.72 -3.80 -10.09
C ARG A 233 -8.76 -4.79 -10.61
N PRO A 234 -8.52 -6.10 -10.47
CA PRO A 234 -9.51 -7.13 -10.76
C PRO A 234 -10.86 -6.86 -10.05
N GLY A 235 -11.95 -7.12 -10.75
CA GLY A 235 -13.31 -6.98 -10.21
C GLY A 235 -13.82 -5.55 -10.03
N LYS A 236 -13.08 -4.51 -10.49
CA LYS A 236 -13.49 -3.11 -10.45
C LYS A 236 -13.68 -2.58 -11.87
N ASP A 237 -14.76 -1.80 -12.10
CA ASP A 237 -14.94 -1.10 -13.37
C ASP A 237 -13.97 0.09 -13.47
N SER A 238 -13.36 0.31 -14.62
CA SER A 238 -12.45 1.43 -14.87
C SER A 238 -13.08 2.81 -14.67
N ARG A 239 -14.40 2.90 -14.80
CA ARG A 239 -15.19 4.11 -14.51
C ARG A 239 -15.26 4.44 -13.03
N ASP A 240 -15.04 3.47 -12.16
CA ASP A 240 -15.06 3.65 -10.69
C ASP A 240 -13.70 4.10 -10.13
N GLY A 241 -12.75 4.41 -11.01
CA GLY A 241 -11.44 4.95 -10.67
C GLY A 241 -10.30 3.94 -10.80
N ILE A 242 -9.09 4.46 -10.71
CA ILE A 242 -7.84 3.72 -10.82
C ILE A 242 -7.43 3.09 -9.48
N SER A 243 -6.57 2.09 -9.54
CA SER A 243 -6.08 1.34 -8.36
C SER A 243 -4.56 1.23 -8.32
N ALA A 244 -3.90 1.49 -9.45
CA ALA A 244 -2.44 1.52 -9.55
C ALA A 244 -2.00 2.38 -10.73
N THR A 245 -0.74 2.83 -10.73
CA THR A 245 -0.11 3.52 -11.85
C THR A 245 1.25 2.90 -12.17
N ILE A 246 1.68 3.04 -13.45
CA ILE A 246 3.03 2.71 -13.91
C ILE A 246 3.56 3.92 -14.67
N GLY A 247 4.84 4.22 -14.51
CA GLY A 247 5.48 5.34 -15.20
C GLY A 247 5.40 6.67 -14.45
N HIS A 248 4.92 6.66 -13.21
CA HIS A 248 4.87 7.88 -12.40
C HIS A 248 6.26 8.51 -12.25
N ASN A 249 6.39 9.77 -12.64
CA ASN A 249 7.68 10.48 -12.70
C ASN A 249 8.75 9.78 -13.59
N GLY A 250 8.33 9.05 -14.63
CA GLY A 250 9.24 8.32 -15.52
C GLY A 250 9.83 7.04 -14.92
N ASN A 251 9.32 6.58 -13.78
CA ASN A 251 9.81 5.39 -13.08
C ASN A 251 9.03 4.14 -13.55
N ASP A 252 9.74 3.09 -13.99
CA ASP A 252 9.17 1.82 -14.42
C ASP A 252 8.80 0.93 -13.21
N ALA A 253 7.97 1.46 -12.34
CA ALA A 253 7.43 0.78 -11.17
C ALA A 253 5.90 0.83 -11.16
N LEU A 254 5.28 -0.26 -10.72
CA LEU A 254 3.85 -0.29 -10.41
C LEU A 254 3.66 0.29 -9.01
N ILE A 255 2.93 1.39 -8.92
CA ILE A 255 2.52 1.98 -7.64
C ILE A 255 1.08 1.58 -7.38
N VAL A 256 0.88 0.71 -6.39
CA VAL A 256 -0.44 0.22 -5.96
C VAL A 256 -0.94 1.08 -4.81
N PHE A 257 -2.17 1.57 -4.92
CA PHE A 257 -2.85 2.38 -3.90
C PHE A 257 -4.26 1.85 -3.59
N THR A 258 -4.40 0.53 -3.61
CA THR A 258 -5.63 -0.17 -3.22
C THR A 258 -5.29 -1.35 -2.31
N SER A 259 -5.97 -1.47 -1.21
CA SER A 259 -5.88 -2.61 -0.29
C SER A 259 -6.77 -3.80 -0.70
N ALA A 260 -7.58 -3.65 -1.76
CA ALA A 260 -8.56 -4.66 -2.15
C ALA A 260 -7.98 -5.84 -2.95
N VAL A 261 -6.66 -5.91 -3.14
CA VAL A 261 -5.95 -7.06 -3.71
C VAL A 261 -5.15 -7.71 -2.59
N ALA A 262 -5.72 -8.73 -1.94
CA ALA A 262 -5.23 -9.28 -0.68
C ALA A 262 -3.75 -9.73 -0.72
N TRP A 263 -3.28 -10.24 -1.85
CA TRP A 263 -1.90 -10.72 -2.01
C TRP A 263 -0.92 -9.62 -2.46
N LEU A 264 -1.41 -8.42 -2.84
CA LEU A 264 -0.61 -7.31 -3.33
C LEU A 264 -0.88 -6.06 -2.47
N PRO A 265 -0.18 -5.88 -1.36
CA PRO A 265 -0.31 -4.68 -0.51
C PRO A 265 -0.04 -3.38 -1.27
N GLU A 266 -0.52 -2.27 -0.73
CA GLU A 266 -0.17 -0.95 -1.25
C GLU A 266 1.34 -0.71 -1.20
N GLY A 267 1.90 -0.11 -2.26
CA GLY A 267 3.33 0.12 -2.34
C GLY A 267 3.86 0.18 -3.77
N GLY A 268 5.17 0.32 -3.88
CA GLY A 268 5.89 0.31 -5.16
C GLY A 268 6.50 -1.06 -5.44
N TYR A 269 6.27 -1.57 -6.64
CA TYR A 269 6.78 -2.87 -7.08
C TYR A 269 7.53 -2.74 -8.38
N ASN A 270 8.67 -3.41 -8.51
CA ASN A 270 9.19 -3.80 -9.81
C ASN A 270 8.52 -5.12 -10.25
N ARG A 271 8.72 -5.54 -11.49
CA ARG A 271 8.06 -6.76 -12.03
C ARG A 271 8.41 -8.02 -11.24
N PHE A 272 9.65 -8.12 -10.76
CA PHE A 272 10.08 -9.24 -9.93
C PHE A 272 9.39 -9.22 -8.55
N GLY A 273 9.30 -8.05 -7.92
CA GLY A 273 8.59 -7.90 -6.64
C GLY A 273 7.10 -8.19 -6.74
N TYR A 274 6.47 -7.83 -7.86
CA TYR A 274 5.08 -8.19 -8.15
C TYR A 274 4.90 -9.70 -8.24
N MET A 275 5.78 -10.38 -9.00
CA MET A 275 5.77 -11.84 -9.11
C MET A 275 6.04 -12.51 -7.75
N ALA A 276 7.01 -12.01 -6.99
CA ALA A 276 7.31 -12.53 -5.66
C ALA A 276 6.10 -12.38 -4.70
N ALA A 277 5.38 -11.25 -4.75
CA ALA A 277 4.17 -11.05 -3.96
C ALA A 277 3.06 -12.04 -4.37
N ARG A 278 2.85 -12.24 -5.68
CA ARG A 278 1.81 -13.11 -6.23
C ARG A 278 2.08 -14.59 -5.96
N ASP A 279 3.28 -15.06 -6.28
CA ASP A 279 3.60 -16.50 -6.37
C ASP A 279 4.32 -17.01 -5.11
N HIS A 280 4.92 -16.12 -4.31
CA HIS A 280 5.78 -16.48 -3.17
C HIS A 280 5.46 -15.69 -1.89
N HIS A 281 4.26 -15.11 -1.78
CA HIS A 281 3.82 -14.35 -0.60
C HIS A 281 4.83 -13.26 -0.16
N GLY A 282 5.55 -12.67 -1.12
CA GLY A 282 6.56 -11.64 -0.88
C GLY A 282 7.95 -12.17 -0.53
N ASP A 283 8.17 -13.47 -0.54
CA ASP A 283 9.51 -14.07 -0.31
C ASP A 283 10.38 -13.95 -1.58
N TRP A 284 11.21 -12.92 -1.60
CA TRP A 284 12.14 -12.64 -2.69
C TRP A 284 13.22 -13.70 -2.86
N LYS A 285 13.64 -14.34 -1.77
CA LYS A 285 14.68 -15.40 -1.82
C LYS A 285 14.13 -16.65 -2.51
N GLN A 286 12.92 -17.06 -2.14
CA GLN A 286 12.25 -18.19 -2.78
C GLN A 286 11.93 -17.88 -4.25
N ALA A 287 11.44 -16.69 -4.57
CA ALA A 287 11.20 -16.25 -5.94
C ALA A 287 12.47 -16.30 -6.80
N ALA A 288 13.59 -15.80 -6.28
CA ALA A 288 14.88 -15.85 -6.98
C ALA A 288 15.37 -17.29 -7.22
N LYS A 289 15.27 -18.16 -6.21
CA LYS A 289 15.65 -19.56 -6.32
C LYS A 289 14.84 -20.28 -7.41
N GLN A 290 13.52 -20.09 -7.43
CA GLN A 290 12.65 -20.69 -8.42
C GLN A 290 12.92 -20.15 -9.83
N PHE A 291 13.10 -18.83 -9.98
CA PHE A 291 13.44 -18.22 -11.27
C PHE A 291 14.74 -18.76 -11.85
N LEU A 292 15.78 -18.91 -11.03
CA LEU A 292 17.05 -19.49 -11.44
C LEU A 292 16.89 -20.96 -11.86
N ALA A 293 16.18 -21.78 -11.10
CA ALA A 293 15.94 -23.18 -11.41
C ALA A 293 15.26 -23.41 -12.78
N HIS A 294 14.36 -22.48 -13.19
CA HIS A 294 13.67 -22.56 -14.48
C HIS A 294 14.46 -21.94 -15.64
N ASN A 295 15.46 -21.09 -15.36
CA ASN A 295 16.21 -20.36 -16.38
C ASN A 295 17.70 -20.70 -16.44
N THR A 296 18.14 -21.76 -15.74
CA THR A 296 19.42 -22.39 -16.02
C THR A 296 19.29 -23.21 -17.30
N THR A 297 19.65 -22.61 -18.43
CA THR A 297 20.01 -23.42 -19.62
C THR A 297 21.12 -24.37 -19.18
N PRO A 298 21.03 -25.69 -19.45
CA PRO A 298 22.15 -26.59 -19.14
C PRO A 298 23.38 -26.00 -19.83
N ALA A 299 24.40 -25.69 -19.04
CA ALA A 299 25.67 -25.26 -19.58
C ALA A 299 26.12 -26.31 -20.61
N PHE A 300 26.38 -25.87 -21.83
CA PHE A 300 26.96 -26.70 -22.86
C PHE A 300 28.15 -27.43 -22.26
N GLY A 301 28.10 -28.77 -22.36
CA GLY A 301 29.09 -29.62 -21.74
C GLY A 301 30.50 -29.28 -22.21
N CYS A 302 31.32 -28.83 -21.30
CA CYS A 302 32.76 -28.98 -21.42
C CYS A 302 33.08 -30.43 -21.14
N SER A 303 33.15 -31.24 -22.22
CA SER A 303 33.73 -32.57 -22.15
C SER A 303 35.27 -32.42 -22.06
N GLY A 304 35.74 -32.04 -20.89
CA GLY A 304 37.16 -32.10 -20.51
C GLY A 304 37.27 -33.10 -19.37
N ALA A 305 37.97 -34.22 -19.61
CA ALA A 305 38.28 -35.20 -18.55
C ALA A 305 39.09 -34.51 -17.46
N LEU A 306 38.54 -34.44 -16.25
CA LEU A 306 39.25 -33.98 -15.05
C LEU A 306 40.19 -35.13 -14.62
N SER A 307 41.50 -34.85 -14.59
CA SER A 307 42.51 -35.73 -13.97
C SER A 307 42.44 -35.55 -12.44
N ASP A 308 42.52 -36.68 -11.74
CA ASP A 308 42.50 -36.84 -10.29
C ASP A 308 43.38 -35.82 -9.53
N GLY A 309 42.83 -35.20 -8.50
CA GLY A 309 43.65 -34.59 -7.45
C GLY A 309 43.14 -33.21 -6.91
N GLY A 310 41.84 -32.96 -6.85
CA GLY A 310 41.33 -31.74 -6.18
C GLY A 310 40.71 -32.05 -4.81
N ASP A 311 41.09 -31.34 -3.77
CA ASP A 311 40.48 -31.43 -2.45
C ASP A 311 39.06 -30.87 -2.46
N VAL A 312 38.07 -31.69 -2.04
CA VAL A 312 36.67 -31.28 -1.85
C VAL A 312 36.52 -30.77 -0.44
N VAL A 313 36.26 -29.48 -0.29
CA VAL A 313 35.93 -28.88 0.99
C VAL A 313 34.41 -28.75 1.14
N LYS A 314 33.85 -29.42 2.15
CA LYS A 314 32.44 -29.31 2.52
C LYS A 314 32.24 -28.06 3.39
N LEU A 315 31.52 -27.06 2.88
CA LEU A 315 31.20 -25.82 3.57
C LEU A 315 29.69 -25.75 3.82
N PHE A 316 29.22 -26.29 4.92
CA PHE A 316 27.88 -25.97 5.44
C PHE A 316 27.79 -26.17 6.94
N ASP A 317 27.55 -25.09 7.65
CA ASP A 317 26.69 -24.97 8.82
C ASP A 317 25.67 -23.85 8.52
N ASP A 318 24.43 -24.21 8.56
CA ASP A 318 23.11 -23.55 8.66
C ASP A 318 22.86 -22.06 8.25
N GLU A 319 23.74 -21.34 7.62
CA GLU A 319 23.46 -20.03 7.02
C GLU A 319 24.08 -19.91 5.62
N VAL A 320 23.22 -19.94 4.57
CA VAL A 320 23.67 -19.81 3.17
C VAL A 320 23.73 -18.33 2.81
N ASP A 321 24.89 -17.70 2.93
CA ASP A 321 25.19 -16.45 2.23
C ASP A 321 25.64 -16.75 0.81
N LEU A 322 24.78 -16.44 -0.18
CA LEU A 322 25.11 -16.55 -1.59
C LEU A 322 26.01 -15.37 -2.00
N LEU A 323 27.35 -15.61 -2.00
CA LEU A 323 28.30 -14.73 -2.65
C LEU A 323 28.33 -15.01 -4.16
N TRP A 324 27.93 -14.04 -4.96
CA TRP A 324 27.97 -14.08 -6.42
C TRP A 324 29.29 -13.52 -6.95
N TYR A 325 29.99 -14.32 -7.79
CA TYR A 325 31.07 -13.83 -8.67
C TYR A 325 30.73 -14.18 -10.12
N PRO A 326 30.82 -13.23 -11.07
CA PRO A 326 30.59 -13.51 -12.48
C PRO A 326 31.84 -14.18 -13.07
N ALA A 327 31.68 -15.38 -13.60
CA ALA A 327 32.68 -15.99 -14.49
C ALA A 327 32.20 -15.80 -15.94
N ASP A 328 32.92 -15.00 -16.72
CA ASP A 328 32.78 -14.95 -18.17
C ASP A 328 33.81 -15.92 -18.78
N PRO A 329 33.38 -16.98 -19.51
CA PRO A 329 34.31 -18.01 -19.97
C PRO A 329 35.10 -17.68 -21.26
N CYS A 330 35.03 -16.46 -21.78
CA CYS A 330 35.53 -16.15 -23.12
C CYS A 330 36.58 -15.04 -23.26
N VAL A 331 37.27 -14.59 -22.19
CA VAL A 331 38.36 -13.65 -22.35
C VAL A 331 39.64 -14.17 -21.68
N GLY A 332 40.60 -14.46 -22.51
CA GLY A 332 41.88 -15.03 -22.12
C GLY A 332 42.74 -14.08 -21.25
N SER A 333 43.61 -14.73 -20.47
CA SER A 333 44.72 -14.26 -19.65
C SER A 333 44.34 -13.58 -18.31
N TYR A 334 44.16 -14.40 -17.27
CA TYR A 334 44.31 -13.99 -15.89
C TYR A 334 45.49 -14.72 -15.23
N LYS A 335 46.42 -13.95 -14.73
CA LYS A 335 47.45 -14.42 -13.80
C LYS A 335 46.87 -14.29 -12.39
N HIS A 336 46.77 -15.42 -11.67
CA HIS A 336 46.45 -15.53 -10.24
C HIS A 336 45.06 -15.06 -9.80
N GLU A 337 44.03 -15.84 -10.11
CA GLU A 337 42.81 -15.84 -9.30
C GLU A 337 42.16 -17.24 -9.33
N SER A 338 41.67 -17.68 -8.17
CA SER A 338 41.02 -18.97 -7.99
C SER A 338 39.63 -18.95 -8.64
N VAL A 339 39.36 -19.90 -9.53
CA VAL A 339 38.03 -20.03 -10.16
C VAL A 339 37.21 -21.02 -9.35
N VAL A 340 36.03 -20.58 -8.89
CA VAL A 340 35.05 -21.41 -8.18
C VAL A 340 34.00 -21.87 -9.18
N CYS A 341 33.94 -23.17 -9.48
CA CYS A 341 32.86 -23.76 -10.24
C CYS A 341 31.86 -24.43 -9.30
N LEU A 342 30.59 -24.02 -9.36
CA LEU A 342 29.51 -24.71 -8.69
C LEU A 342 28.99 -25.84 -9.59
N VAL A 343 29.04 -27.07 -9.12
CA VAL A 343 28.44 -28.24 -9.78
C VAL A 343 27.25 -28.66 -8.91
N GLU A 344 26.05 -28.48 -9.42
CA GLU A 344 24.82 -28.97 -8.78
C GLU A 344 24.55 -30.42 -9.16
N SER A 345 24.44 -31.30 -8.18
CA SER A 345 23.76 -32.57 -8.34
C SER A 345 22.44 -32.55 -7.59
N VAL A 346 21.47 -33.37 -7.98
CA VAL A 346 20.09 -33.34 -7.49
C VAL A 346 19.96 -33.49 -5.95
N HIS A 347 21.04 -33.81 -5.25
CA HIS A 347 21.05 -34.03 -3.80
C HIS A 347 22.24 -33.44 -3.04
N ASP A 348 23.24 -32.84 -3.71
CA ASP A 348 24.42 -32.28 -3.04
C ASP A 348 25.04 -31.13 -3.85
N VAL A 349 25.40 -30.04 -3.17
CA VAL A 349 26.15 -28.93 -3.76
C VAL A 349 27.62 -29.08 -3.40
N HIS A 350 28.49 -29.23 -4.41
CA HIS A 350 29.93 -29.31 -4.22
C HIS A 350 30.59 -28.03 -4.75
N VAL A 351 31.48 -27.46 -3.93
CA VAL A 351 32.34 -26.34 -4.34
C VAL A 351 33.72 -26.89 -4.66
N VAL A 352 34.14 -26.74 -5.91
CA VAL A 352 35.50 -27.13 -6.33
C VAL A 352 36.34 -25.87 -6.46
N VAL A 353 37.39 -25.75 -5.67
CA VAL A 353 38.38 -24.66 -5.77
C VAL A 353 39.54 -25.19 -6.63
N LEU A 354 39.75 -24.56 -7.79
CA LEU A 354 40.91 -24.82 -8.63
C LEU A 354 42.00 -23.79 -8.29
N GLY A 355 43.14 -24.23 -7.78
CA GLY A 355 44.30 -23.41 -7.48
C GLY A 355 45.15 -23.10 -8.72
#